data_017fc5b5ff6b72d21f6afa5ecf721085
#
_entry.id   017fc5b5ff6b72d21f6afa5ecf721085
#
_cell.length_a   1.000
_cell.length_b   1.000
_cell.length_c   1.000
_cell.angle_alpha   90.00
_cell.angle_beta   90.00
_cell.angle_gamma   90.00
#
_symmetry.space_group_name_H-M   'P 1'
#
loop_
_entity.id
_entity.type
_entity.pdbx_description
1 polymer ?
#
loop_
_entity_poly.entity_id
_entity_poly.type
_entity_poly.pdbx_seq_one_letter_code
_entity_poly.pdbx_strand_id
1 'polypeptide(L)'
;MKRKPKPVGYHGKFVMMTREILYSKAYQELSQSAKLAYIYFAIDQKGKEDKKVILTYGQAKEHGVCSSPSTFSKVKKELVRYGFLDPLKRGGLNEHSIFELSGRWINYGEVFSFNGKSKFIKKRV
;
A
#
# COMPACT_ATOMS: atom_id res chain seq x y z
N MET A 1 21.50 -18.35 -27.40
CA MET A 1 21.48 -17.19 -27.67
C MET A 1 21.41 -16.29 -26.54
N LYS A 2 22.05 -15.24 -26.61
CA LYS A 2 22.06 -14.45 -25.58
C LYS A 2 20.95 -13.53 -25.56
N ARG A 3 20.32 -13.31 -24.52
CA ARG A 3 19.32 -12.45 -24.43
C ARG A 3 19.83 -11.11 -24.27
N LYS A 4 19.28 -10.17 -24.90
CA LYS A 4 19.67 -8.86 -24.71
C LYS A 4 19.18 -8.37 -23.41
N PRO A 5 19.87 -7.49 -22.74
CA PRO A 5 19.38 -6.94 -21.50
C PRO A 5 18.14 -6.14 -21.80
N LYS A 6 17.21 -6.15 -20.91
CA LYS A 6 16.02 -5.42 -21.11
C LYS A 6 16.23 -4.00 -20.72
N PRO A 7 15.63 -3.09 -21.43
CA PRO A 7 15.78 -1.68 -21.12
C PRO A 7 15.05 -1.33 -19.86
N VAL A 8 15.45 -0.26 -19.28
CA VAL A 8 14.76 0.23 -18.12
C VAL A 8 13.35 0.49 -18.52
N GLY A 9 12.41 0.11 -17.70
CA GLY A 9 11.02 0.30 -18.02
C GLY A 9 10.41 -0.74 -18.90
N TYR A 10 11.12 -1.85 -19.11
CA TYR A 10 10.57 -2.87 -19.97
C TYR A 10 9.29 -3.36 -19.35
N HIS A 11 8.53 -4.17 -20.07
CA HIS A 11 7.22 -4.48 -19.71
C HIS A 11 7.02 -5.59 -18.75
N GLY A 12 7.89 -5.88 -17.94
CA GLY A 12 7.66 -6.86 -16.89
C GLY A 12 6.75 -6.23 -15.84
N LYS A 13 6.49 -7.01 -14.80
CA LYS A 13 5.63 -6.53 -13.76
C LYS A 13 6.32 -5.44 -12.96
N PHE A 14 5.63 -4.38 -12.66
CA PHE A 14 6.21 -3.29 -11.91
C PHE A 14 5.17 -2.56 -11.10
N VAL A 15 5.63 -1.77 -10.14
CA VAL A 15 4.75 -0.95 -9.34
C VAL A 15 4.88 0.47 -9.82
N MET A 16 3.72 1.14 -9.99
CA MET A 16 3.74 2.50 -10.37
C MET A 16 3.60 3.36 -9.14
N MET A 17 4.63 4.10 -8.79
CA MET A 17 4.57 5.01 -7.67
C MET A 17 4.46 6.41 -8.22
N THR A 18 3.24 6.91 -8.23
CA THR A 18 3.02 8.20 -8.83
C THR A 18 3.49 9.30 -7.90
N ARG A 19 3.67 10.48 -8.47
CA ARG A 19 4.03 11.62 -7.72
C ARG A 19 2.97 11.91 -6.67
N GLU A 20 1.70 11.77 -7.05
CA GLU A 20 0.60 12.02 -6.14
C GLU A 20 0.67 11.13 -4.90
N ILE A 21 1.02 9.89 -5.07
CA ILE A 21 1.13 8.98 -3.93
C ILE A 21 2.31 9.39 -3.06
N LEU A 22 3.45 9.58 -3.68
CA LEU A 22 4.66 9.84 -2.90
C LEU A 22 4.59 11.14 -2.11
N TYR A 23 3.95 12.14 -2.67
CA TYR A 23 3.87 13.41 -1.98
C TYR A 23 2.58 13.61 -1.20
N SER A 24 1.72 12.60 -1.15
CA SER A 24 0.49 12.73 -0.39
C SER A 24 0.80 12.81 1.10
N LYS A 25 -0.05 13.49 1.83
CA LYS A 25 0.11 13.58 3.26
C LYS A 25 0.04 12.18 3.86
N ALA A 26 -0.83 11.35 3.36
CA ALA A 26 -0.98 10.00 3.86
C ALA A 26 0.31 9.21 3.76
N TYR A 27 0.95 9.27 2.59
CA TYR A 27 2.16 8.47 2.41
C TYR A 27 3.29 9.02 3.26
N GLN A 28 3.39 10.34 3.34
CA GLN A 28 4.45 10.96 4.12
C GLN A 28 4.36 10.59 5.60
N GLU A 29 3.18 10.33 6.08
CA GLU A 29 3.01 10.00 7.49
C GLU A 29 3.17 8.53 7.80
N LEU A 30 3.32 7.68 6.81
CA LEU A 30 3.52 6.27 7.06
C LEU A 30 4.90 6.03 7.68
N SER A 31 5.01 5.00 8.48
CA SER A 31 6.31 4.58 8.98
C SER A 31 7.11 4.04 7.80
N GLN A 32 8.40 3.91 7.98
CA GLN A 32 9.23 3.39 6.90
C GLN A 32 8.85 1.96 6.55
N SER A 33 8.52 1.16 7.54
CA SER A 33 8.09 -0.20 7.27
C SER A 33 6.81 -0.22 6.46
N ALA A 34 5.89 0.68 6.76
CA ALA A 34 4.63 0.72 6.04
C ALA A 34 4.84 1.21 4.61
N LYS A 35 5.73 2.17 4.40
CA LYS A 35 6.02 2.64 3.06
C LYS A 35 6.58 1.52 2.21
N LEU A 36 7.46 0.73 2.78
CA LEU A 36 8.05 -0.37 2.05
C LEU A 36 7.02 -1.47 1.82
N ALA A 37 6.21 -1.76 2.83
CA ALA A 37 5.20 -2.79 2.69
C ALA A 37 4.19 -2.46 1.60
N TYR A 38 3.86 -1.18 1.46
CA TYR A 38 2.92 -0.78 0.42
C TYR A 38 3.42 -1.21 -0.94
N ILE A 39 4.71 -1.07 -1.20
CA ILE A 39 5.26 -1.44 -2.49
C ILE A 39 5.10 -2.94 -2.73
N TYR A 40 5.35 -3.75 -1.70
CA TYR A 40 5.21 -5.18 -1.87
C TYR A 40 3.75 -5.61 -2.01
N PHE A 41 2.84 -4.92 -1.33
CA PHE A 41 1.43 -5.20 -1.55
C PHE A 41 1.03 -4.82 -2.96
N ALA A 42 1.49 -3.67 -3.43
CA ALA A 42 1.10 -3.19 -4.74
C ALA A 42 1.58 -4.10 -5.86
N ILE A 43 2.79 -4.61 -5.72
CA ILE A 43 3.31 -5.46 -6.78
C ILE A 43 2.61 -6.82 -6.79
N ASP A 44 1.92 -7.17 -5.71
CA ASP A 44 1.24 -8.45 -5.65
C ASP A 44 -0.07 -8.45 -6.43
N GLN A 45 -0.57 -7.28 -6.80
CA GLN A 45 -1.83 -7.22 -7.52
C GLN A 45 -1.68 -7.90 -8.87
N LYS A 46 -2.60 -8.82 -9.18
CA LYS A 46 -2.46 -9.62 -10.35
C LYS A 46 -3.01 -9.02 -11.61
N GLY A 47 -3.84 -8.06 -11.53
CA GLY A 47 -4.38 -7.43 -12.73
C GLY A 47 -5.52 -6.54 -12.36
N LYS A 48 -6.14 -5.95 -13.36
CA LYS A 48 -7.20 -5.03 -13.09
C LYS A 48 -8.40 -5.68 -12.50
N GLU A 49 -8.64 -6.91 -12.85
CA GLU A 49 -9.80 -7.58 -12.37
C GLU A 49 -9.61 -8.28 -11.07
N ASP A 50 -8.41 -8.67 -10.74
CA ASP A 50 -8.15 -9.35 -9.49
C ASP A 50 -7.37 -8.38 -8.63
N LYS A 51 -8.07 -7.68 -7.78
CA LYS A 51 -7.45 -6.65 -6.96
C LYS A 51 -6.95 -7.12 -5.64
N LYS A 52 -7.08 -8.41 -5.36
CA LYS A 52 -6.63 -8.92 -4.08
C LYS A 52 -5.13 -8.87 -3.97
N VAL A 53 -4.63 -8.46 -2.84
CA VAL A 53 -3.20 -8.43 -2.59
C VAL A 53 -2.93 -9.06 -1.23
N ILE A 54 -1.87 -9.82 -1.16
CA ILE A 54 -1.50 -10.52 0.03
C ILE A 54 -0.01 -10.36 0.25
N LEU A 55 0.36 -10.09 1.48
CA LEU A 55 1.76 -10.13 1.86
C LEU A 55 1.80 -10.88 3.17
N THR A 56 2.54 -11.98 3.22
CA THR A 56 2.60 -12.77 4.44
C THR A 56 3.72 -12.23 5.33
N TYR A 57 3.67 -12.60 6.60
CA TYR A 57 4.72 -12.19 7.52
C TYR A 57 6.06 -12.74 7.05
N GLY A 58 6.08 -13.98 6.58
CA GLY A 58 7.33 -14.55 6.10
C GLY A 58 7.93 -13.75 4.96
N GLN A 59 7.08 -13.33 4.03
CA GLN A 59 7.56 -12.53 2.92
C GLN A 59 8.02 -11.17 3.41
N ALA A 60 7.26 -10.56 4.31
CA ALA A 60 7.63 -9.26 4.83
C ALA A 60 8.98 -9.32 5.55
N LYS A 61 9.20 -10.38 6.30
CA LYS A 61 10.45 -10.53 7.00
C LYS A 61 11.59 -10.74 6.02
N GLU A 62 11.36 -11.55 5.02
CA GLU A 62 12.37 -11.83 4.02
C GLU A 62 12.75 -10.59 3.26
N HIS A 63 11.81 -9.71 3.00
CA HIS A 63 12.07 -8.50 2.23
C HIS A 63 12.48 -7.31 3.09
N GLY A 64 12.67 -7.53 4.37
CA GLY A 64 13.16 -6.44 5.21
C GLY A 64 12.11 -5.44 5.65
N VAL A 65 10.84 -5.79 5.52
CA VAL A 65 9.78 -4.88 5.92
C VAL A 65 9.71 -4.80 7.44
N CYS A 66 9.84 -5.92 8.09
CA CYS A 66 9.74 -5.96 9.54
C CYS A 66 10.44 -7.21 10.06
N SER A 67 10.66 -7.26 11.35
CA SER A 67 11.32 -8.40 11.94
C SER A 67 10.50 -9.09 13.03
N SER A 68 9.28 -8.67 13.24
CA SER A 68 8.43 -9.35 14.20
C SER A 68 6.99 -9.34 13.74
N PRO A 69 6.20 -10.33 14.18
CA PRO A 69 4.80 -10.34 13.77
C PRO A 69 4.01 -9.15 14.29
N SER A 70 4.38 -8.64 15.46
CA SER A 70 3.64 -7.51 16.00
C SER A 70 3.89 -6.26 15.17
N THR A 71 5.11 -6.08 14.68
CA THR A 71 5.39 -4.95 13.81
C THR A 71 4.63 -5.10 12.50
N PHE A 72 4.56 -6.31 11.97
CA PHE A 72 3.84 -6.52 10.73
C PHE A 72 2.35 -6.22 10.92
N SER A 73 1.79 -6.59 12.05
CA SER A 73 0.40 -6.29 12.33
C SER A 73 0.17 -4.79 12.37
N LYS A 74 1.08 -4.04 12.98
CA LYS A 74 0.96 -2.60 13.04
C LYS A 74 1.06 -1.98 11.65
N VAL A 75 1.94 -2.51 10.82
CA VAL A 75 2.12 -2.01 9.46
C VAL A 75 0.84 -2.18 8.66
N LYS A 76 0.20 -3.34 8.78
CA LYS A 76 -1.03 -3.57 8.05
C LYS A 76 -2.13 -2.62 8.51
N LYS A 77 -2.23 -2.42 9.82
CA LYS A 77 -3.24 -1.51 10.34
C LYS A 77 -2.97 -0.09 9.90
N GLU A 78 -1.71 0.27 9.84
CA GLU A 78 -1.33 1.59 9.42
C GLU A 78 -1.74 1.83 7.98
N LEU A 79 -1.49 0.87 7.10
CA LEU A 79 -1.85 1.03 5.69
C LEU A 79 -3.36 1.12 5.51
N VAL A 80 -4.12 0.40 6.31
CA VAL A 80 -5.58 0.50 6.25
C VAL A 80 -6.02 1.86 6.77
N ARG A 81 -5.44 2.30 7.86
CA ARG A 81 -5.84 3.55 8.46
C ARG A 81 -5.60 4.75 7.54
N TYR A 82 -4.48 4.76 6.85
CA TYR A 82 -4.18 5.88 5.98
C TYR A 82 -4.77 5.74 4.58
N GLY A 83 -5.50 4.68 4.33
CA GLY A 83 -6.26 4.58 3.11
C GLY A 83 -5.57 3.94 1.92
N PHE A 84 -4.51 3.19 2.17
CA PHE A 84 -3.80 2.51 1.09
C PHE A 84 -4.30 1.09 0.87
N LEU A 85 -4.88 0.47 1.90
CA LEU A 85 -5.42 -0.87 1.79
C LEU A 85 -6.81 -0.91 2.36
N ASP A 86 -7.65 -1.75 1.78
CA ASP A 86 -8.95 -2.06 2.35
C ASP A 86 -8.97 -3.54 2.65
N PRO A 87 -9.37 -3.94 3.84
CA PRO A 87 -9.37 -5.33 4.18
C PRO A 87 -10.52 -6.05 3.51
N LEU A 88 -10.25 -7.19 2.90
CA LEU A 88 -11.28 -8.01 2.30
C LEU A 88 -11.55 -9.23 3.16
N LYS A 89 -10.51 -9.80 3.76
CA LYS A 89 -10.70 -10.96 4.59
C LYS A 89 -9.68 -10.95 5.68
N ARG A 90 -10.14 -11.10 6.93
CA ARG A 90 -9.23 -11.15 8.02
C ARG A 90 -8.64 -12.52 8.11
N GLY A 91 -7.36 -12.60 8.26
CA GLY A 91 -6.71 -13.89 8.37
C GLY A 91 -6.95 -14.54 9.70
N GLY A 92 -6.80 -15.83 9.76
CA GLY A 92 -6.91 -16.58 10.98
C GLY A 92 -5.68 -17.36 11.20
N LEU A 93 -5.81 -18.42 11.95
CA LEU A 93 -4.69 -19.20 12.33
C LEU A 93 -3.92 -19.75 11.18
N ASN A 94 -4.51 -20.24 10.20
CA ASN A 94 -3.81 -20.80 9.06
C ASN A 94 -4.17 -20.09 7.79
N GLU A 95 -4.56 -18.84 7.88
CA GLU A 95 -4.94 -18.10 6.71
C GLU A 95 -4.35 -16.73 6.73
N HIS A 96 -4.02 -16.21 5.58
CA HIS A 96 -3.49 -14.87 5.48
C HIS A 96 -4.62 -13.87 5.35
N SER A 97 -4.40 -12.66 5.82
CA SER A 97 -5.34 -11.59 5.57
C SER A 97 -5.28 -11.21 4.11
N ILE A 98 -6.40 -10.86 3.54
CA ILE A 98 -6.49 -10.45 2.16
C ILE A 98 -6.96 -9.02 2.11
N PHE A 99 -6.26 -8.22 1.33
CA PHE A 99 -6.58 -6.81 1.18
C PHE A 99 -6.75 -6.46 -0.29
N GLU A 100 -7.19 -5.26 -0.53
CA GLU A 100 -7.13 -4.74 -1.88
C GLU A 100 -6.59 -3.34 -1.80
N LEU A 101 -5.96 -2.87 -2.85
CA LEU A 101 -5.40 -1.53 -2.86
C LEU A 101 -6.54 -0.52 -2.84
N SER A 102 -6.36 0.54 -2.09
CA SER A 102 -7.42 1.52 -1.91
C SER A 102 -6.94 2.89 -2.34
N GLY A 103 -7.87 3.70 -2.78
CA GLY A 103 -7.57 5.08 -3.10
C GLY A 103 -8.03 6.07 -2.05
N ARG A 104 -8.44 5.57 -0.89
CA ARG A 104 -8.93 6.48 0.15
C ARG A 104 -7.87 7.44 0.63
N TRP A 105 -6.59 7.13 0.39
CA TRP A 105 -5.50 7.99 0.81
C TRP A 105 -5.59 9.38 0.19
N ILE A 106 -6.26 9.48 -0.94
CA ILE A 106 -6.39 10.78 -1.61
C ILE A 106 -7.06 11.79 -0.71
N ASN A 107 -8.04 11.34 0.05
CA ASN A 107 -8.79 12.25 0.89
C ASN A 107 -8.28 12.32 2.33
N TYR A 108 -7.17 11.66 2.61
CA TYR A 108 -6.64 11.67 3.96
C TYR A 108 -6.21 13.09 4.29
N GLY A 109 -6.61 13.57 5.42
CA GLY A 109 -6.27 14.91 5.81
C GLY A 109 -7.31 15.97 5.46
N GLU A 110 -8.36 15.56 4.74
CA GLU A 110 -9.41 16.50 4.48
C GLU A 110 -10.21 16.70 5.74
N VAL A 111 -10.70 17.91 5.90
CA VAL A 111 -11.53 18.21 7.01
C VAL A 111 -12.91 18.49 6.45
N PHE A 112 -13.93 17.91 7.04
CA PHE A 112 -15.26 18.13 6.56
C PHE A 112 -15.91 19.18 7.40
N SER A 113 -16.57 20.13 6.78
CA SER A 113 -17.26 21.15 7.52
C SER A 113 -18.58 20.60 7.96
N PHE A 114 -19.25 21.31 8.82
CA PHE A 114 -20.49 20.84 9.30
C PHE A 114 -21.52 20.76 8.29
N ASN A 115 -21.44 21.52 7.24
CA ASN A 115 -22.44 21.46 6.21
C ASN A 115 -22.08 20.40 5.23
N GLY A 116 -21.13 19.54 5.55
CA GLY A 116 -20.81 18.42 4.67
C GLY A 116 -19.84 18.69 3.60
N LYS A 117 -19.37 19.93 3.44
CA LYS A 117 -18.43 20.17 2.43
C LYS A 117 -17.10 19.85 2.88
N SER A 118 -16.33 19.23 2.04
CA SER A 118 -14.98 18.90 2.32
C SER A 118 -14.17 20.12 2.25
N LYS A 119 -13.32 20.32 3.22
CA LYS A 119 -12.51 21.35 3.19
C LYS A 119 -11.18 20.88 3.01
N PHE A 120 -10.50 21.11 2.00
CA PHE A 120 -9.24 20.63 1.81
C PHE A 120 -8.28 21.29 2.50
N ILE A 121 -7.47 20.69 3.01
CA ILE A 121 -6.56 21.22 3.69
C ILE A 121 -5.58 21.35 2.79
N LYS A 122 -5.64 21.83 1.89
CA LYS A 122 -4.83 22.03 0.94
C LYS A 122 -3.86 21.27 0.95
N LYS A 123 -3.93 20.56 1.06
CA LYS A 123 -3.30 19.71 1.13
C LYS A 123 -2.35 19.65 0.42
N ARG A 124 -2.14 19.62 0.04
CA ARG A 124 -1.42 19.45 -0.67
C ARG A 124 -0.75 20.36 -0.86
N VAL A 125 -0.38 20.56 -0.57
CA VAL A 125 0.17 21.32 -0.80
C VAL A 125 0.82 21.41 -0.76
#